data_5395e2bdd6e6247e8f263eb2a8d14d93
#
_entry.id   5395e2bdd6e6247e8f263eb2a8d14d93
#
_cell.length_a   1.000
_cell.length_b   1.000
_cell.length_c   1.000
_cell.angle_alpha   90.00
_cell.angle_beta   90.00
_cell.angle_gamma   90.00
#
_symmetry.space_group_name_H-M   'P 1'
#
loop_
_entity.id
_entity.type
_entity.pdbx_description
1 polymer ?
#
loop_
_entity_poly.entity_id
_entity_poly.type
_entity_poly.pdbx_seq_one_letter_code
_entity_poly.pdbx_strand_id
1 'polypeptide(L)'
;LPVSSKAGIITPFNEALFTSTSAVCVTGLVVQDTATYWSWFGQGIILVLIQIGGLGVITIAVSFALLSGRKISLMQRSVMQEAISAPKVGGIVRLTGFILKGTFLVEFTAAFIMMPVFVKDFGAKGIWMAIFHSISAFCNAGFDLMGTENVKYASLTSYISHPLINITIMLLII
;
A
#
# COMPACT_ATOMS: atom_id res chain seq x y z
N LEU A 1 -3.77 -1.57 18.87
CA LEU A 1 -4.71 -2.63 19.27
C LEU A 1 -3.97 -3.94 19.52
N PRO A 2 -4.30 -4.74 20.57
CA PRO A 2 -3.64 -6.02 20.82
C PRO A 2 -3.71 -6.98 19.62
N VAL A 3 -4.83 -6.96 18.91
CA VAL A 3 -5.06 -7.80 17.71
C VAL A 3 -4.10 -7.47 16.56
N SER A 4 -3.53 -6.26 16.55
CA SER A 4 -2.62 -5.84 15.48
C SER A 4 -1.21 -6.41 15.63
N SER A 5 -0.79 -6.85 16.83
CA SER A 5 0.49 -7.51 17.05
C SER A 5 0.35 -9.04 17.06
N LYS A 6 1.35 -9.77 16.57
CA LYS A 6 1.34 -11.25 16.62
C LYS A 6 1.33 -11.81 18.03
N ALA A 7 2.01 -11.13 18.95
CA ALA A 7 2.08 -11.53 20.35
C ALA A 7 0.82 -11.17 21.16
N GLY A 8 -0.17 -10.48 20.56
CA GLY A 8 -1.38 -10.04 21.26
C GLY A 8 -1.13 -8.95 22.31
N ILE A 9 0.03 -8.31 22.29
CA ILE A 9 0.40 -7.24 23.23
C ILE A 9 -0.05 -5.87 22.72
N ILE A 10 -0.27 -4.95 23.65
CA ILE A 10 -0.55 -3.55 23.29
C ILE A 10 0.76 -2.90 22.85
N THR A 11 0.85 -2.57 21.56
CA THR A 11 1.99 -1.80 21.04
C THR A 11 2.04 -0.42 21.71
N PRO A 12 3.21 0.06 22.13
CA PRO A 12 3.38 1.41 22.65
C PRO A 12 2.83 2.45 21.66
N PHE A 13 2.18 3.49 22.20
CA PHE A 13 1.49 4.47 21.37
C PHE A 13 2.43 5.19 20.38
N ASN A 14 3.64 5.52 20.83
CA ASN A 14 4.67 6.16 20.00
C ASN A 14 5.08 5.29 18.80
N GLU A 15 5.24 3.97 19.00
CA GLU A 15 5.60 3.05 17.91
C GLU A 15 4.44 2.86 16.93
N ALA A 16 3.22 2.75 17.45
CA ALA A 16 2.03 2.64 16.62
C ALA A 16 1.79 3.92 15.81
N LEU A 17 1.97 5.09 16.44
CA LEU A 17 1.85 6.39 15.79
C LEU A 17 2.92 6.55 14.71
N PHE A 18 4.18 6.23 15.01
CA PHE A 18 5.28 6.29 14.06
C PHE A 18 5.01 5.42 12.84
N THR A 19 4.64 4.15 13.05
CA THR A 19 4.37 3.21 11.94
C THR A 19 3.19 3.67 11.10
N SER A 20 2.10 4.14 11.72
CA SER A 20 0.94 4.62 10.97
C SER A 20 1.24 5.90 10.19
N THR A 21 1.99 6.83 10.78
CA THR A 21 2.44 8.05 10.08
C THR A 21 3.36 7.70 8.92
N SER A 22 4.33 6.80 9.13
CA SER A 22 5.23 6.32 8.09
C SER A 22 4.48 5.67 6.94
N ALA A 23 3.44 4.88 7.23
CA ALA A 23 2.62 4.23 6.21
C ALA A 23 1.81 5.26 5.39
N VAL A 24 1.15 6.23 6.05
CA VAL A 24 0.36 7.27 5.35
C VAL A 24 1.25 8.25 4.59
N CYS A 25 2.40 8.62 5.15
CA CYS A 25 3.35 9.51 4.48
C CYS A 25 4.23 8.77 3.46
N VAL A 26 4.05 7.44 3.33
CA VAL A 26 4.76 6.62 2.33
C VAL A 26 6.29 6.75 2.49
N THR A 27 6.79 6.78 3.74
CA THR A 27 8.22 7.00 4.01
C THR A 27 9.04 5.71 4.14
N GLY A 28 8.38 4.58 4.45
CA GLY A 28 9.03 3.27 4.59
C GLY A 28 9.88 3.08 5.84
N LEU A 29 9.84 4.02 6.77
CA LEU A 29 10.56 3.89 8.02
C LEU A 29 9.77 3.01 9.00
N VAL A 30 10.43 2.04 9.61
CA VAL A 30 9.82 1.08 10.53
C VAL A 30 10.57 1.04 11.86
N VAL A 31 9.83 1.03 12.97
CA VAL A 31 10.38 0.78 14.32
C VAL A 31 10.38 -0.71 14.61
N GLN A 32 9.33 -1.39 14.20
CA GLN A 32 9.15 -2.84 14.34
C GLN A 32 9.11 -3.48 12.95
N ASP A 33 9.75 -4.63 12.81
CA ASP A 33 9.73 -5.39 11.55
C ASP A 33 8.31 -5.76 11.16
N THR A 34 7.91 -5.43 9.92
CA THR A 34 6.52 -5.57 9.47
C THR A 34 6.09 -7.03 9.38
N ALA A 35 7.01 -7.91 9.01
CA ALA A 35 6.71 -9.32 8.82
C ALA A 35 6.59 -10.09 10.13
N THR A 36 7.43 -9.77 11.13
CA THR A 36 7.54 -10.56 12.37
C THR A 36 6.69 -10.01 13.50
N TYR A 37 6.54 -8.69 13.61
CA TYR A 37 5.84 -8.04 14.71
C TYR A 37 4.33 -7.95 14.49
N TRP A 38 3.89 -7.51 13.29
CA TRP A 38 2.48 -7.26 13.01
C TRP A 38 1.73 -8.54 12.62
N SER A 39 0.54 -8.72 13.17
CA SER A 39 -0.40 -9.76 12.75
C SER A 39 -0.90 -9.50 11.32
N TRP A 40 -1.57 -10.47 10.73
CA TRP A 40 -2.23 -10.29 9.41
C TRP A 40 -3.18 -9.10 9.41
N PHE A 41 -3.89 -8.88 10.52
CA PHE A 41 -4.76 -7.72 10.68
C PHE A 41 -3.96 -6.40 10.74
N GLY A 42 -2.85 -6.38 11.51
CA GLY A 42 -1.95 -5.24 11.58
C GLY A 42 -1.32 -4.90 10.24
N GLN A 43 -0.84 -5.90 9.52
CA GLN A 43 -0.32 -5.76 8.16
C GLN A 43 -1.39 -5.22 7.19
N GLY A 44 -2.63 -5.69 7.30
CA GLY A 44 -3.76 -5.20 6.52
C GLY A 44 -4.06 -3.72 6.78
N ILE A 45 -4.01 -3.28 8.05
CA ILE A 45 -4.15 -1.85 8.39
C ILE A 45 -3.01 -1.04 7.77
N ILE A 46 -1.76 -1.49 7.91
CA ILE A 46 -0.61 -0.82 7.29
C ILE A 46 -0.79 -0.70 5.79
N LEU A 47 -1.24 -1.76 5.12
CA LEU A 47 -1.49 -1.76 3.67
C LEU A 47 -2.56 -0.74 3.26
N VAL A 48 -3.66 -0.66 4.02
CA VAL A 48 -4.72 0.35 3.79
C VAL A 48 -4.18 1.76 3.98
N LEU A 49 -3.36 2.00 5.00
CA LEU A 49 -2.73 3.30 5.24
C LEU A 49 -1.77 3.69 4.11
N ILE A 50 -0.96 2.74 3.61
CA ILE A 50 -0.10 2.93 2.44
C ILE A 50 -0.93 3.31 1.22
N GLN A 51 -2.03 2.60 0.96
CA GLN A 51 -2.92 2.88 -0.17
C GLN A 51 -3.56 4.28 -0.08
N ILE A 52 -3.98 4.68 1.13
CA ILE A 52 -4.52 6.02 1.39
C ILE A 52 -3.45 7.08 1.12
N GLY A 53 -2.24 6.86 1.59
CA GLY A 53 -1.10 7.76 1.39
C GLY A 53 -0.69 7.88 -0.08
N GLY A 54 -0.47 6.74 -0.73
CA GLY A 54 -0.02 6.67 -2.12
C GLY A 54 -1.01 7.25 -3.14
N LEU A 55 -2.30 7.01 -2.94
CA LEU A 55 -3.35 7.63 -3.77
C LEU A 55 -3.64 9.09 -3.42
N GLY A 56 -3.19 9.53 -2.26
CA GLY A 56 -3.52 10.84 -1.70
C GLY A 56 -4.88 10.87 -0.99
N VAL A 57 -4.88 11.47 0.19
CA VAL A 57 -6.06 11.53 1.09
C VAL A 57 -7.29 12.14 0.38
N ILE A 58 -7.09 13.14 -0.47
CA ILE A 58 -8.18 13.81 -1.20
C ILE A 58 -8.83 12.87 -2.21
N THR A 59 -8.02 12.10 -2.96
CA THR A 59 -8.52 11.12 -3.92
C THR A 59 -9.38 10.05 -3.22
N ILE A 60 -8.93 9.56 -2.08
CA ILE A 60 -9.66 8.59 -1.27
C ILE A 60 -10.97 9.19 -0.70
N ALA A 61 -10.92 10.40 -0.14
CA ALA A 61 -12.10 11.07 0.39
C ALA A 61 -13.19 11.26 -0.67
N VAL A 62 -12.79 11.64 -1.88
CA VAL A 62 -13.69 11.76 -3.01
C VAL A 62 -14.22 10.41 -3.47
N SER A 63 -13.39 9.38 -3.47
CA SER A 63 -13.81 8.03 -3.82
C SER A 63 -14.91 7.53 -2.88
N PHE A 64 -14.76 7.76 -1.59
CA PHE A 64 -15.82 7.48 -0.60
C PHE A 64 -17.11 8.27 -0.86
N ALA A 65 -17.00 9.56 -1.21
CA ALA A 65 -18.17 10.37 -1.54
C ALA A 65 -18.89 9.85 -2.79
N LEU A 66 -18.14 9.41 -3.80
CA LEU A 66 -18.69 8.79 -5.02
C LEU A 66 -19.38 7.46 -4.74
N LEU A 67 -18.75 6.57 -3.97
CA LEU A 67 -19.32 5.28 -3.58
C LEU A 67 -20.59 5.43 -2.73
N SER A 68 -20.67 6.48 -1.91
CA SER A 68 -21.85 6.81 -1.11
C SER A 68 -22.98 7.47 -1.92
N GLY A 69 -22.82 7.62 -3.24
CA GLY A 69 -23.84 8.22 -4.12
C GLY A 69 -24.07 9.71 -3.88
N ARG A 70 -23.24 10.39 -3.10
CA ARG A 70 -23.37 11.81 -2.81
C ARG A 70 -22.98 12.65 -4.02
N LYS A 71 -23.75 13.69 -4.31
CA LYS A 71 -23.41 14.68 -5.34
C LYS A 71 -22.23 15.52 -4.85
N ILE A 72 -21.13 15.50 -5.61
CA ILE A 72 -19.94 16.29 -5.31
C ILE A 72 -20.20 17.74 -5.68
N SER A 73 -20.07 18.67 -4.72
CA SER A 73 -20.25 20.09 -4.92
C SER A 73 -19.15 20.69 -5.84
N LEU A 74 -19.41 21.87 -6.39
CA LEU A 74 -18.42 22.56 -7.22
C LEU A 74 -17.13 22.89 -6.47
N MET A 75 -17.25 23.26 -5.19
CA MET A 75 -16.10 23.52 -4.32
C MET A 75 -15.23 22.28 -4.10
N GLN A 76 -15.87 21.13 -3.85
CA GLN A 76 -15.14 19.86 -3.75
C GLN A 76 -14.44 19.48 -5.06
N ARG A 77 -15.05 19.74 -6.20
CA ARG A 77 -14.42 19.51 -7.51
C ARG A 77 -13.21 20.43 -7.75
N SER A 78 -13.24 21.66 -7.28
CA SER A 78 -12.09 22.58 -7.35
C SER A 78 -10.91 22.06 -6.51
N VAL A 79 -11.18 21.62 -5.28
CA VAL A 79 -10.15 21.03 -4.41
C VAL A 79 -9.56 19.75 -5.04
N MET A 80 -10.40 18.92 -5.66
CA MET A 80 -9.94 17.74 -6.41
C MET A 80 -9.04 18.12 -7.60
N GLN A 81 -9.44 19.14 -8.35
CA GLN A 81 -8.67 19.60 -9.49
C GLN A 81 -7.26 20.04 -9.08
N GLU A 82 -7.16 20.76 -7.97
CA GLU A 82 -5.89 21.20 -7.42
C GLU A 82 -5.04 20.01 -6.95
N ALA A 83 -5.64 19.06 -6.24
CA ALA A 83 -4.96 17.88 -5.72
C ALA A 83 -4.41 16.94 -6.81
N ILE A 84 -5.11 16.82 -7.95
CA ILE A 84 -4.70 15.95 -9.07
C ILE A 84 -4.01 16.76 -10.17
N SER A 85 -3.85 18.07 -9.98
CA SER A 85 -3.29 18.99 -10.99
C SER A 85 -4.00 18.89 -12.36
N ALA A 86 -5.32 18.67 -12.33
CA ALA A 86 -6.11 18.46 -13.54
C ALA A 86 -6.38 19.81 -14.27
N PRO A 87 -6.29 19.85 -15.60
CA PRO A 87 -6.41 21.11 -16.36
C PRO A 87 -7.84 21.68 -16.36
N LYS A 88 -8.87 20.89 -16.06
CA LYS A 88 -10.28 21.31 -16.09
C LYS A 88 -11.09 20.68 -14.95
N VAL A 89 -12.00 21.46 -14.35
CA VAL A 89 -12.95 20.98 -13.31
C VAL A 89 -13.99 19.99 -13.89
N GLY A 90 -14.33 20.17 -15.17
CA GLY A 90 -15.29 19.30 -15.86
C GLY A 90 -14.67 17.93 -16.13
N GLY A 91 -15.34 16.85 -15.66
CA GLY A 91 -14.87 15.48 -15.86
C GLY A 91 -13.92 14.95 -14.79
N ILE A 92 -13.56 15.74 -13.77
CA ILE A 92 -12.65 15.36 -12.70
C ILE A 92 -13.08 14.07 -11.98
N VAL A 93 -14.37 13.90 -11.76
CA VAL A 93 -14.95 12.70 -11.14
C VAL A 93 -14.68 11.44 -11.98
N ARG A 94 -14.82 11.57 -13.32
CA ARG A 94 -14.52 10.46 -14.25
C ARG A 94 -13.03 10.15 -14.26
N LEU A 95 -12.19 11.19 -14.23
CA LEU A 95 -10.74 11.04 -14.19
C LEU A 95 -10.28 10.35 -12.91
N THR A 96 -10.81 10.76 -11.74
CA THR A 96 -10.50 10.09 -10.46
C THR A 96 -10.92 8.61 -10.48
N GLY A 97 -12.11 8.31 -11.00
CA GLY A 97 -12.55 6.93 -11.15
C GLY A 97 -11.68 6.11 -12.12
N PHE A 98 -11.15 6.74 -13.17
CA PHE A 98 -10.21 6.11 -14.08
C PHE A 98 -8.86 5.84 -13.41
N ILE A 99 -8.32 6.81 -12.68
CA ILE A 99 -7.08 6.67 -11.90
C ILE A 99 -7.20 5.50 -10.92
N LEU A 100 -8.27 5.46 -10.11
CA LEU A 100 -8.49 4.39 -9.13
C LEU A 100 -8.54 3.00 -9.79
N LYS A 101 -9.32 2.87 -10.86
CA LYS A 101 -9.42 1.59 -11.58
C LYS A 101 -8.08 1.19 -12.19
N GLY A 102 -7.34 2.14 -12.74
CA GLY A 102 -6.01 1.93 -13.29
C GLY A 102 -5.02 1.46 -12.23
N THR A 103 -5.00 2.14 -11.07
CA THR A 103 -4.15 1.77 -9.93
C THR A 103 -4.41 0.32 -9.49
N PHE A 104 -5.66 -0.03 -9.17
CA PHE A 104 -5.99 -1.39 -8.77
C PHE A 104 -5.67 -2.42 -9.85
N LEU A 105 -5.89 -2.10 -11.13
CA LEU A 105 -5.56 -2.99 -12.23
C LEU A 105 -4.05 -3.27 -12.28
N VAL A 106 -3.22 -2.24 -12.18
CA VAL A 106 -1.76 -2.35 -12.19
C VAL A 106 -1.28 -3.13 -10.97
N GLU A 107 -1.76 -2.80 -9.78
CA GLU A 107 -1.39 -3.47 -8.53
C GLU A 107 -1.76 -4.96 -8.56
N PHE A 108 -2.98 -5.32 -8.97
CA PHE A 108 -3.38 -6.72 -9.09
C PHE A 108 -2.61 -7.48 -10.15
N THR A 109 -2.32 -6.85 -11.29
CA THR A 109 -1.52 -7.47 -12.35
C THR A 109 -0.12 -7.76 -11.86
N ALA A 110 0.53 -6.82 -11.20
CA ALA A 110 1.87 -7.00 -10.64
C ALA A 110 1.90 -8.03 -9.52
N ALA A 111 0.90 -8.03 -8.63
CA ALA A 111 0.75 -9.07 -7.61
C ALA A 111 0.63 -10.45 -8.24
N PHE A 112 -0.16 -10.59 -9.31
CA PHE A 112 -0.34 -11.85 -10.02
C PHE A 112 0.96 -12.33 -10.69
N ILE A 113 1.76 -11.42 -11.24
CA ILE A 113 3.06 -11.73 -11.84
C ILE A 113 4.07 -12.21 -10.78
N MET A 114 4.10 -11.58 -9.60
CA MET A 114 5.02 -11.94 -8.51
C MET A 114 4.58 -13.19 -7.72
N MET A 115 3.28 -13.49 -7.74
CA MET A 115 2.68 -14.58 -6.95
C MET A 115 3.35 -15.94 -7.14
N PRO A 116 3.67 -16.44 -8.35
CA PRO A 116 4.29 -17.76 -8.52
C PRO A 116 5.63 -17.89 -7.78
N VAL A 117 6.40 -16.81 -7.72
CA VAL A 117 7.71 -16.79 -7.04
C VAL A 117 7.51 -16.87 -5.54
N PHE A 118 6.69 -15.98 -4.98
CA PHE A 118 6.46 -15.97 -3.53
C PHE A 118 5.71 -17.21 -3.03
N VAL A 119 4.79 -17.76 -3.82
CA VAL A 119 4.10 -19.02 -3.46
C VAL A 119 5.05 -20.21 -3.46
N LYS A 120 6.00 -20.25 -4.39
CA LYS A 120 7.03 -21.29 -4.42
C LYS A 120 7.89 -21.28 -3.15
N ASP A 121 8.25 -20.09 -2.66
CA ASP A 121 9.18 -19.95 -1.54
C ASP A 121 8.48 -19.96 -0.17
N PHE A 122 7.25 -19.43 -0.09
CA PHE A 122 6.51 -19.22 1.18
C PHE A 122 5.15 -19.93 1.24
N GLY A 123 4.81 -20.73 0.23
CA GLY A 123 3.51 -21.42 0.17
C GLY A 123 2.33 -20.44 0.13
N ALA A 124 1.25 -20.75 0.83
CA ALA A 124 0.03 -19.92 0.83
C ALA A 124 0.24 -18.48 1.32
N LYS A 125 1.23 -18.23 2.18
CA LYS A 125 1.61 -16.87 2.62
C LYS A 125 2.12 -16.02 1.47
N GLY A 126 2.71 -16.65 0.45
CA GLY A 126 3.24 -15.98 -0.73
C GLY A 126 2.19 -15.16 -1.51
N ILE A 127 0.91 -15.56 -1.45
CA ILE A 127 -0.18 -14.80 -2.06
C ILE A 127 -0.32 -13.43 -1.40
N TRP A 128 -0.36 -13.41 -0.06
CA TRP A 128 -0.42 -12.18 0.71
C TRP A 128 0.81 -11.30 0.50
N MET A 129 1.99 -11.92 0.48
CA MET A 129 3.25 -11.22 0.23
C MET A 129 3.26 -10.58 -1.16
N ALA A 130 2.77 -11.26 -2.19
CA ALA A 130 2.68 -10.70 -3.54
C ALA A 130 1.78 -9.45 -3.59
N ILE A 131 0.61 -9.51 -2.95
CA ILE A 131 -0.32 -8.37 -2.87
C ILE A 131 0.31 -7.22 -2.10
N PHE A 132 0.89 -7.51 -0.94
CA PHE A 132 1.50 -6.49 -0.08
C PHE A 132 2.65 -5.77 -0.77
N HIS A 133 3.59 -6.51 -1.39
CA HIS A 133 4.73 -5.92 -2.08
C HIS A 133 4.33 -5.18 -3.35
N SER A 134 3.30 -5.63 -4.06
CA SER A 134 2.79 -4.90 -5.22
C SER A 134 2.28 -3.51 -4.85
N ILE A 135 1.42 -3.42 -3.83
CA ILE A 135 0.87 -2.14 -3.34
C ILE A 135 1.98 -1.27 -2.74
N SER A 136 2.86 -1.86 -1.92
CA SER A 136 3.98 -1.14 -1.32
C SER A 136 4.92 -0.56 -2.37
N ALA A 137 5.21 -1.30 -3.44
CA ALA A 137 6.06 -0.84 -4.55
C ALA A 137 5.36 0.24 -5.39
N PHE A 138 4.09 0.03 -5.77
CA PHE A 138 3.32 1.02 -6.54
C PHE A 138 3.21 2.37 -5.82
N CYS A 139 2.96 2.33 -4.51
CA CYS A 139 2.91 3.53 -3.68
C CYS A 139 4.29 4.07 -3.29
N ASN A 140 5.39 3.44 -3.67
CA ASN A 140 6.76 3.76 -3.21
C ASN A 140 6.92 3.74 -1.68
N ALA A 141 6.18 2.87 -0.99
CA ALA A 141 6.09 2.89 0.47
C ALA A 141 7.29 2.27 1.19
N GLY A 142 8.00 1.33 0.55
CA GLY A 142 9.19 0.70 1.11
C GLY A 142 8.94 -0.29 2.27
N PHE A 143 7.68 -0.58 2.60
CA PHE A 143 7.34 -1.63 3.56
C PHE A 143 7.44 -3.01 2.90
N ASP A 144 7.98 -3.99 3.62
CA ASP A 144 8.14 -5.36 3.16
C ASP A 144 7.68 -6.40 4.19
N LEU A 145 7.50 -7.63 3.74
CA LEU A 145 7.15 -8.79 4.56
C LEU A 145 8.22 -9.88 4.50
N MET A 146 9.48 -9.52 4.24
CA MET A 146 10.59 -10.46 4.08
C MET A 146 11.28 -10.80 5.40
N GLY A 147 11.02 -10.06 6.47
CA GLY A 147 11.59 -10.28 7.78
C GLY A 147 11.27 -11.66 8.33
N THR A 148 12.25 -12.31 8.91
CA THR A 148 12.15 -13.56 9.67
C THR A 148 12.60 -13.35 11.10
N GLU A 149 12.36 -14.31 11.99
CA GLU A 149 12.82 -14.22 13.38
C GLU A 149 14.35 -14.11 13.48
N ASN A 150 15.06 -14.72 12.54
CA ASN A 150 16.53 -14.72 12.51
C ASN A 150 17.10 -13.50 11.79
N VAL A 151 16.39 -12.96 10.78
CA VAL A 151 16.83 -11.81 9.99
C VAL A 151 15.67 -10.83 9.89
N LYS A 152 15.64 -9.86 10.79
CA LYS A 152 14.67 -8.76 10.77
C LYS A 152 15.10 -7.71 9.75
N TYR A 153 14.11 -6.97 9.23
CA TYR A 153 14.34 -5.88 8.27
C TYR A 153 15.08 -6.33 7.01
N ALA A 154 14.81 -7.55 6.54
CA ALA A 154 15.54 -8.18 5.44
C ALA A 154 15.34 -7.48 4.10
N SER A 155 14.22 -6.78 3.91
CA SER A 155 13.82 -6.19 2.63
C SER A 155 13.81 -7.24 1.50
N LEU A 156 13.69 -6.81 0.26
CA LEU A 156 13.73 -7.71 -0.92
C LEU A 156 15.14 -8.10 -1.37
N THR A 157 16.14 -7.91 -0.52
CA THR A 157 17.55 -8.20 -0.84
C THR A 157 17.79 -9.65 -1.23
N SER A 158 17.02 -10.60 -0.70
CA SER A 158 17.08 -12.01 -1.08
C SER A 158 16.73 -12.27 -2.55
N TYR A 159 16.01 -11.34 -3.20
CA TYR A 159 15.59 -11.43 -4.59
C TYR A 159 16.41 -10.56 -5.54
N ILE A 160 17.58 -10.06 -5.12
CA ILE A 160 18.43 -9.19 -5.94
C ILE A 160 18.79 -9.80 -7.31
N SER A 161 18.91 -11.12 -7.37
CA SER A 161 19.21 -11.84 -8.62
C SER A 161 18.00 -12.39 -9.34
N HIS A 162 16.77 -12.08 -8.86
CA HIS A 162 15.55 -12.61 -9.46
C HIS A 162 14.94 -11.60 -10.45
N PRO A 163 15.12 -11.78 -11.78
CA PRO A 163 14.77 -10.75 -12.77
C PRO A 163 13.28 -10.41 -12.78
N LEU A 164 12.39 -11.41 -12.60
CA LEU A 164 10.95 -11.18 -12.63
C LEU A 164 10.50 -10.25 -11.50
N ILE A 165 10.96 -10.46 -10.26
CA ILE A 165 10.62 -9.61 -9.12
C ILE A 165 11.17 -8.20 -9.34
N ASN A 166 12.46 -8.08 -9.70
CA ASN A 166 13.11 -6.80 -9.88
C ASN A 166 12.47 -5.97 -10.99
N ILE A 167 12.22 -6.56 -12.16
CA ILE A 167 11.59 -5.86 -13.28
C ILE A 167 10.17 -5.43 -12.91
N THR A 168 9.38 -6.30 -12.26
CA THR A 168 8.01 -5.95 -11.84
C THR A 168 8.01 -4.77 -10.87
N ILE A 169 8.88 -4.79 -9.85
CA ILE A 169 8.98 -3.70 -8.88
C ILE A 169 9.47 -2.42 -9.55
N MET A 170 10.47 -2.48 -10.42
CA MET A 170 10.94 -1.31 -11.17
C MET A 170 9.83 -0.68 -12.01
N LEU A 171 9.01 -1.49 -12.69
CA LEU A 171 7.87 -1.01 -13.47
C LEU A 171 6.74 -0.42 -12.62
N LEU A 172 6.61 -0.84 -11.37
CA LEU A 172 5.63 -0.27 -10.44
C LEU A 172 6.06 1.10 -9.89
N ILE A 173 7.37 1.31 -9.74
CA ILE A 173 7.96 2.53 -9.18
C ILE A 173 8.02 3.67 -10.21
N ILE A 174 8.15 3.37 -11.50
CA ILE A 174 8.22 4.33 -12.61
C ILE A 174 6.84 4.82 -13.02
#